data_70306db4a57cb865f1bb7b45900a943f
#
_entry.id   70306db4a57cb865f1bb7b45900a943f
#
_cell.length_a   1.000
_cell.length_b   1.000
_cell.length_c   1.000
_cell.angle_alpha   90.00
_cell.angle_beta   90.00
_cell.angle_gamma   90.00
#
_symmetry.space_group_name_H-M   'P 1'
#
loop_
_entity.id
_entity.type
_entity.pdbx_description
1 polymer ?
#
loop_
_entity_poly.entity_id
_entity_poly.type
_entity_poly.pdbx_seq_one_letter_code
_entity_poly.pdbx_strand_id
1 'polypeptide(L)'
;MTMQHNVDNQLMSLGSYSPIEWLLEAGHLQYSDYEAWRMGEIDNLEKHIDSPTKELIKNLEQAERFCAKLGLIGETQDYRGWKQDNAFKELTLSQSPTLTKLLSKQWVRQDDIPQMDLFMDNPSVVTENKLIEALASRQWDDADKLVDQLYQQDANHAQLHGYEDLVSFGHHTEAPIDAEPQNQLETIDEERIGLEQEIIPLARQLLQQKSRDYLAPAWQRIAQSLEGQPYNIAYPQSHASYAWEQMQNWKAVKHSILSDDSYIHHGELLFRLSLAYHFLKEREQSVITLIQLIDLKANHADSELDDSLENFLNLYPDANFIASWQRFMDLEEEQPFIVFPGWILLNEVGLIHHIEPAQIKPIKNPSFHAAYELLVAKRDNNETEELEARKALKNINVLLLTLYLQIH
;
A
#
# COMPACT_ATOMS: atom_id res chain seq x y z
N MET A 1 -9.25 12.06 1.73
CA MET A 1 -10.27 11.35 2.54
C MET A 1 -10.41 12.02 3.90
N THR A 2 -11.59 11.99 4.53
CA THR A 2 -11.77 12.53 5.89
C THR A 2 -11.31 11.50 6.93
N MET A 3 -10.86 11.94 8.12
CA MET A 3 -10.51 11.02 9.21
C MET A 3 -11.64 10.06 9.60
N GLN A 4 -12.91 10.50 9.49
CA GLN A 4 -14.07 9.65 9.74
C GLN A 4 -14.11 8.46 8.79
N HIS A 5 -13.92 8.71 7.48
CA HIS A 5 -13.89 7.65 6.49
C HIS A 5 -12.75 6.64 6.73
N ASN A 6 -11.58 7.11 7.15
CA ASN A 6 -10.46 6.21 7.50
C ASN A 6 -10.79 5.33 8.70
N VAL A 7 -11.42 5.89 9.74
CA VAL A 7 -11.88 5.12 10.90
C VAL A 7 -12.93 4.07 10.48
N ASP A 8 -13.93 4.48 9.67
CA ASP A 8 -14.98 3.57 9.21
C ASP A 8 -14.40 2.42 8.37
N ASN A 9 -13.44 2.70 7.49
CA ASN A 9 -12.79 1.68 6.67
C ASN A 9 -12.04 0.66 7.53
N GLN A 10 -11.27 1.11 8.53
CA GLN A 10 -10.58 0.18 9.43
C GLN A 10 -11.54 -0.65 10.27
N LEU A 11 -12.63 -0.05 10.76
CA LEU A 11 -13.66 -0.78 11.48
C LEU A 11 -14.35 -1.84 10.62
N MET A 12 -14.50 -1.60 9.30
CA MET A 12 -15.06 -2.57 8.37
C MET A 12 -14.08 -3.70 8.05
N SER A 13 -12.80 -3.38 7.86
CA SER A 13 -11.77 -4.34 7.43
C SER A 13 -11.13 -5.10 8.59
N LEU A 14 -10.89 -4.43 9.73
CA LEU A 14 -10.13 -4.96 10.87
C LEU A 14 -10.96 -5.12 12.15
N GLY A 15 -12.22 -4.67 12.15
CA GLY A 15 -13.07 -4.70 13.36
C GLY A 15 -12.73 -3.63 14.41
N SER A 16 -11.60 -2.94 14.29
CA SER A 16 -11.16 -1.91 15.23
C SER A 16 -10.40 -0.79 14.51
N TYR A 17 -10.12 0.30 15.22
CA TYR A 17 -9.27 1.39 14.71
C TYR A 17 -7.97 1.48 15.50
N SER A 18 -6.85 1.47 14.79
CA SER A 18 -5.50 1.69 15.32
C SER A 18 -4.84 2.87 14.60
N PRO A 19 -4.32 3.87 15.32
CA PRO A 19 -3.56 4.96 14.72
C PRO A 19 -2.32 4.50 13.93
N ILE A 20 -1.61 3.50 14.42
CA ILE A 20 -0.42 2.96 13.72
C ILE A 20 -0.84 2.32 12.40
N GLU A 21 -1.91 1.50 12.40
CA GLU A 21 -2.44 0.91 11.17
C GLU A 21 -2.88 1.99 10.18
N TRP A 22 -3.56 3.04 10.65
CA TRP A 22 -3.92 4.17 9.81
C TRP A 22 -2.70 4.86 9.20
N LEU A 23 -1.63 5.06 9.95
CA LEU A 23 -0.40 5.66 9.44
C LEU A 23 0.24 4.82 8.34
N LEU A 24 0.23 3.49 8.50
CA LEU A 24 0.73 2.54 7.50
C LEU A 24 -0.13 2.57 6.24
N GLU A 25 -1.46 2.45 6.37
CA GLU A 25 -2.41 2.45 5.26
C GLU A 25 -2.42 3.77 4.48
N ALA A 26 -2.30 4.90 5.18
CA ALA A 26 -2.25 6.22 4.56
C ALA A 26 -0.86 6.58 4.00
N GLY A 27 0.14 5.71 4.14
CA GLY A 27 1.51 5.97 3.71
C GLY A 27 2.23 7.09 4.47
N HIS A 28 1.74 7.44 5.67
CA HIS A 28 2.43 8.38 6.57
C HIS A 28 3.57 7.70 7.34
N LEU A 29 3.55 6.40 7.45
CA LEU A 29 4.60 5.56 8.01
C LEU A 29 4.89 4.42 7.02
N GLN A 30 6.14 4.23 6.65
CA GLN A 30 6.53 3.09 5.81
C GLN A 30 6.63 1.84 6.68
N TYR A 31 6.15 0.69 6.17
CA TYR A 31 6.20 -0.55 6.94
C TYR A 31 7.64 -0.95 7.31
N SER A 32 8.61 -0.70 6.43
CA SER A 32 10.03 -0.94 6.71
C SER A 32 10.54 -0.15 7.93
N ASP A 33 10.07 1.09 8.13
CA ASP A 33 10.46 1.91 9.28
C ASP A 33 9.74 1.43 10.56
N TYR A 34 8.47 1.00 10.45
CA TYR A 34 7.74 0.36 11.54
C TYR A 34 8.41 -0.94 11.97
N GLU A 35 8.76 -1.81 11.02
CA GLU A 35 9.45 -3.08 11.28
C GLU A 35 10.82 -2.85 11.94
N ALA A 36 11.63 -1.93 11.42
CA ALA A 36 12.92 -1.55 12.00
C ALA A 36 12.78 -1.03 13.45
N TRP A 37 11.69 -0.28 13.72
CA TRP A 37 11.35 0.15 15.07
C TRP A 37 10.98 -1.04 15.98
N ARG A 38 10.15 -1.96 15.51
CA ARG A 38 9.78 -3.19 16.24
C ARG A 38 11.01 -4.09 16.48
N MET A 39 11.96 -4.11 15.54
CA MET A 39 13.25 -4.81 15.67
C MET A 39 14.23 -4.07 16.59
N GLY A 40 13.91 -2.87 17.07
CA GLY A 40 14.77 -2.05 17.93
C GLY A 40 15.95 -1.39 17.22
N GLU A 41 15.89 -1.30 15.89
CA GLU A 41 16.91 -0.65 15.03
C GLU A 41 16.67 0.86 14.96
N ILE A 42 15.44 1.29 15.20
CA ILE A 42 15.02 2.69 15.29
C ILE A 42 14.57 2.98 16.71
N ASP A 43 15.11 4.03 17.32
CA ASP A 43 14.83 4.38 18.71
C ASP A 43 13.49 5.12 18.90
N ASN A 44 12.99 5.84 17.88
CA ASN A 44 11.82 6.71 17.99
C ASN A 44 11.03 6.72 16.69
N LEU A 45 9.80 6.21 16.74
CA LEU A 45 8.94 6.07 15.55
C LEU A 45 8.50 7.42 14.97
N GLU A 46 8.24 8.44 15.79
CA GLU A 46 7.77 9.76 15.34
C GLU A 46 8.65 10.37 14.26
N LYS A 47 9.97 10.15 14.31
CA LYS A 47 10.92 10.70 13.35
C LYS A 47 10.77 10.16 11.93
N HIS A 48 10.05 9.03 11.81
CA HIS A 48 9.81 8.32 10.55
C HIS A 48 8.38 8.49 10.06
N ILE A 49 7.56 9.28 10.78
CA ILE A 49 6.20 9.61 10.36
C ILE A 49 6.25 10.84 9.45
N ASP A 50 5.84 10.67 8.21
CA ASP A 50 5.75 11.75 7.21
C ASP A 50 4.47 12.57 7.41
N SER A 51 4.44 13.31 8.49
CA SER A 51 3.36 14.27 8.81
C SER A 51 3.85 15.26 9.86
N PRO A 52 3.53 16.57 9.74
CA PRO A 52 3.84 17.53 10.77
C PRO A 52 3.17 17.15 12.10
N THR A 53 3.94 17.08 13.20
CA THR A 53 3.45 16.62 14.52
C THR A 53 2.14 17.31 14.95
N LYS A 54 1.98 18.61 14.68
CA LYS A 54 0.75 19.36 15.03
C LYS A 54 -0.46 18.90 14.23
N GLU A 55 -0.28 18.62 12.95
CA GLU A 55 -1.35 18.12 12.07
C GLU A 55 -1.71 16.69 12.45
N LEU A 56 -0.71 15.86 12.70
CA LEU A 56 -0.89 14.49 13.17
C LEU A 56 -1.72 14.45 14.45
N ILE A 57 -1.36 15.23 15.48
CA ILE A 57 -2.13 15.32 16.73
C ILE A 57 -3.59 15.73 16.45
N LYS A 58 -3.79 16.75 15.62
CA LYS A 58 -5.15 17.21 15.26
C LYS A 58 -5.98 16.11 14.62
N ASN A 59 -5.39 15.36 13.68
CA ASN A 59 -6.07 14.26 12.98
C ASN A 59 -6.40 13.11 13.95
N LEU A 60 -5.47 12.72 14.80
CA LEU A 60 -5.69 11.67 15.80
C LEU A 60 -6.73 12.04 16.86
N GLU A 61 -6.73 13.30 17.32
CA GLU A 61 -7.80 13.80 18.22
C GLU A 61 -9.18 13.84 17.54
N GLN A 62 -9.21 14.08 16.24
CA GLN A 62 -10.46 14.00 15.46
C GLN A 62 -10.94 12.56 15.37
N ALA A 63 -10.05 11.60 15.11
CA ALA A 63 -10.37 10.18 15.11
C ALA A 63 -10.86 9.73 16.51
N GLU A 64 -10.16 10.08 17.59
CA GLU A 64 -10.55 9.77 18.96
C GLU A 64 -11.98 10.25 19.27
N ARG A 65 -12.30 11.50 18.91
CA ARG A 65 -13.66 12.05 19.08
C ARG A 65 -14.71 11.31 18.27
N PHE A 66 -14.37 10.84 17.09
CA PHE A 66 -15.28 10.08 16.24
C PHE A 66 -15.48 8.66 16.80
N CYS A 67 -14.42 7.97 17.18
CA CYS A 67 -14.49 6.66 17.85
C CYS A 67 -15.37 6.71 19.13
N ALA A 68 -15.18 7.75 19.95
CA ALA A 68 -16.01 7.97 21.14
C ALA A 68 -17.51 8.19 20.82
N LYS A 69 -17.83 8.89 19.70
CA LYS A 69 -19.22 9.04 19.24
C LYS A 69 -19.85 7.73 18.78
N LEU A 70 -19.04 6.82 18.22
CA LEU A 70 -19.47 5.47 17.82
C LEU A 70 -19.63 4.52 19.01
N GLY A 71 -19.30 4.96 20.23
CA GLY A 71 -19.36 4.11 21.44
C GLY A 71 -18.22 3.12 21.56
N LEU A 72 -17.12 3.33 20.81
CA LEU A 72 -15.94 2.47 20.89
C LEU A 72 -15.19 2.72 22.19
N ILE A 73 -14.53 1.68 22.69
CA ILE A 73 -13.68 1.73 23.90
C ILE A 73 -12.23 1.82 23.46
N GLY A 74 -11.47 2.77 24.04
CA GLY A 74 -10.06 2.95 23.77
C GLY A 74 -9.20 2.15 24.73
N GLU A 75 -8.46 1.16 24.23
CA GLU A 75 -7.49 0.36 24.97
C GLU A 75 -6.07 0.86 24.69
N THR A 76 -5.17 0.71 25.64
CA THR A 76 -3.75 1.07 25.44
C THR A 76 -3.00 -0.16 24.96
N GLN A 77 -2.35 -0.04 23.79
CA GLN A 77 -1.46 -1.04 23.24
C GLN A 77 -0.05 -0.86 23.80
N ASP A 78 0.53 -1.95 24.28
CA ASP A 78 1.92 -2.04 24.73
C ASP A 78 2.78 -2.60 23.58
N TYR A 79 3.51 -1.73 22.90
CA TYR A 79 4.39 -2.13 21.81
C TYR A 79 5.73 -2.59 22.34
N ARG A 80 6.06 -3.86 22.12
CA ARG A 80 7.33 -4.50 22.51
C ARG A 80 8.20 -4.80 21.31
N GLY A 81 9.51 -4.89 21.53
CA GLY A 81 10.45 -5.32 20.49
C GLY A 81 10.22 -6.77 20.07
N TRP A 82 10.49 -7.07 18.81
CA TRP A 82 10.33 -8.43 18.25
C TRP A 82 11.55 -9.34 18.46
N LYS A 83 12.76 -8.80 18.63
CA LYS A 83 13.94 -9.63 18.92
C LYS A 83 13.88 -10.14 20.35
N GLN A 84 14.25 -11.41 20.57
CA GLN A 84 14.29 -12.01 21.92
C GLN A 84 15.10 -11.17 22.90
N ASP A 85 16.26 -10.65 22.49
CA ASP A 85 17.11 -9.78 23.30
C ASP A 85 16.46 -8.40 23.60
N ASN A 86 15.46 -8.01 22.80
CA ASN A 86 14.74 -6.74 22.90
C ASN A 86 13.28 -6.90 23.33
N ALA A 87 12.79 -8.11 23.58
CA ALA A 87 11.38 -8.40 23.92
C ALA A 87 10.88 -7.62 25.15
N PHE A 88 11.80 -7.20 26.03
CA PHE A 88 11.51 -6.39 27.21
C PHE A 88 11.90 -4.91 27.05
N LYS A 89 12.51 -4.52 25.91
CA LYS A 89 12.84 -3.13 25.64
C LYS A 89 11.55 -2.37 25.31
N GLU A 90 11.25 -1.40 26.14
CA GLU A 90 10.16 -0.46 25.89
C GLU A 90 10.49 0.37 24.63
N LEU A 91 9.59 0.33 23.66
CA LEU A 91 9.76 1.04 22.40
C LEU A 91 9.21 2.47 22.51
N THR A 92 9.98 3.45 22.07
CA THR A 92 9.57 4.86 22.10
C THR A 92 8.75 5.22 20.86
N LEU A 93 7.45 5.51 21.06
CA LEU A 93 6.57 5.99 19.98
C LEU A 93 6.89 7.45 19.61
N SER A 94 7.00 8.31 20.60
CA SER A 94 7.22 9.75 20.44
C SER A 94 7.89 10.34 21.67
N GLN A 95 8.56 11.48 21.50
CA GLN A 95 9.03 12.31 22.62
C GLN A 95 7.90 13.18 23.21
N SER A 96 6.78 13.34 22.50
CA SER A 96 5.59 14.05 22.97
C SER A 96 4.68 13.10 23.75
N PRO A 97 4.43 13.33 25.05
CA PRO A 97 3.51 12.49 25.82
C PRO A 97 2.09 12.45 25.22
N THR A 98 1.63 13.56 24.66
CA THR A 98 0.33 13.65 24.00
C THR A 98 0.27 12.74 22.77
N LEU A 99 1.30 12.80 21.91
CA LEU A 99 1.35 11.97 20.71
C LEU A 99 1.52 10.49 21.08
N THR A 100 2.38 10.17 22.05
CA THR A 100 2.51 8.79 22.57
C THR A 100 1.17 8.23 23.02
N LYS A 101 0.40 9.00 23.81
CA LYS A 101 -0.93 8.59 24.28
C LYS A 101 -1.91 8.35 23.13
N LEU A 102 -1.88 9.18 22.08
CA LEU A 102 -2.76 9.03 20.94
C LEU A 102 -2.35 7.81 20.08
N LEU A 103 -1.07 7.63 19.81
CA LEU A 103 -0.55 6.53 18.99
C LEU A 103 -0.69 5.16 19.65
N SER A 104 -0.64 5.10 21.00
CA SER A 104 -0.76 3.84 21.73
C SER A 104 -2.21 3.36 21.91
N LYS A 105 -3.21 4.13 21.47
CA LYS A 105 -4.62 3.72 21.63
C LYS A 105 -5.07 2.83 20.47
N GLN A 106 -5.83 1.81 20.83
CA GLN A 106 -6.65 1.03 19.91
C GLN A 106 -8.12 1.17 20.31
N TRP A 107 -9.01 1.30 19.33
CA TRP A 107 -10.43 1.50 19.57
C TRP A 107 -11.21 0.29 19.06
N VAL A 108 -11.90 -0.39 19.99
CA VAL A 108 -12.63 -1.64 19.76
C VAL A 108 -14.12 -1.46 20.09
N ARG A 109 -14.99 -2.31 19.54
CA ARG A 109 -16.41 -2.34 19.93
C ARG A 109 -16.57 -2.92 21.32
N GLN A 110 -17.55 -2.43 22.05
CA GLN A 110 -17.81 -2.90 23.43
C GLN A 110 -18.14 -4.39 23.49
N ASP A 111 -18.83 -4.91 22.45
CA ASP A 111 -19.21 -6.31 22.36
C ASP A 111 -18.03 -7.24 22.00
N ASP A 112 -16.95 -6.68 21.42
CA ASP A 112 -15.73 -7.39 21.07
C ASP A 112 -14.71 -7.43 22.22
N ILE A 113 -14.98 -6.69 23.32
CA ILE A 113 -14.20 -6.82 24.53
C ILE A 113 -14.66 -8.09 25.24
N PRO A 114 -13.79 -9.09 25.39
CA PRO A 114 -14.10 -10.24 26.22
C PRO A 114 -14.59 -9.71 27.58
N GLN A 115 -15.75 -10.20 28.04
CA GLN A 115 -16.24 -9.83 29.37
C GLN A 115 -15.15 -10.18 30.40
N MET A 116 -14.32 -9.19 30.70
CA MET A 116 -13.05 -9.35 31.41
C MET A 116 -13.17 -10.01 32.77
N ASP A 117 -14.34 -9.94 33.42
CA ASP A 117 -14.48 -10.35 34.82
C ASP A 117 -14.72 -11.86 35.04
N LEU A 118 -15.10 -12.64 34.03
CA LEU A 118 -15.40 -14.06 34.22
C LEU A 118 -14.41 -15.03 33.53
N PHE A 119 -13.60 -14.56 32.56
CA PHE A 119 -12.72 -15.43 31.75
C PHE A 119 -11.23 -15.12 31.93
N MET A 120 -10.84 -14.02 32.56
CA MET A 120 -9.43 -13.70 32.82
C MET A 120 -8.71 -14.72 33.73
N ASP A 121 -9.46 -15.51 34.48
CA ASP A 121 -8.91 -16.60 35.31
C ASP A 121 -8.82 -17.93 34.52
N ASN A 122 -9.27 -17.97 33.26
CA ASN A 122 -9.13 -19.19 32.45
C ASN A 122 -7.71 -19.27 31.88
N PRO A 123 -6.89 -20.24 32.34
CA PRO A 123 -5.50 -20.36 31.89
C PRO A 123 -5.36 -20.50 30.38
N SER A 124 -6.33 -21.12 29.68
CA SER A 124 -6.28 -21.31 28.23
C SER A 124 -6.40 -19.99 27.47
N VAL A 125 -7.26 -19.06 27.89
CA VAL A 125 -7.39 -17.71 27.29
C VAL A 125 -6.11 -16.88 27.45
N VAL A 126 -5.49 -16.95 28.64
CA VAL A 126 -4.21 -16.27 28.89
C VAL A 126 -3.10 -16.84 28.02
N THR A 127 -3.08 -18.17 27.85
CA THR A 127 -2.09 -18.85 26.99
C THR A 127 -2.32 -18.52 25.52
N GLU A 128 -3.57 -18.51 25.06
CA GLU A 128 -3.94 -18.12 23.71
C GLU A 128 -3.50 -16.68 23.37
N ASN A 129 -3.76 -15.73 24.24
CA ASN A 129 -3.32 -14.34 24.03
C ASN A 129 -1.78 -14.22 23.95
N LYS A 130 -1.03 -14.97 24.78
CA LYS A 130 0.42 -15.02 24.68
C LYS A 130 0.90 -15.66 23.38
N LEU A 131 0.21 -16.70 22.91
CA LEU A 131 0.50 -17.36 21.64
C LEU A 131 0.31 -16.40 20.45
N ILE A 132 -0.78 -15.67 20.42
CA ILE A 132 -1.03 -14.63 19.42
C ILE A 132 0.10 -13.58 19.42
N GLU A 133 0.55 -13.16 20.62
CA GLU A 133 1.69 -12.21 20.73
C GLU A 133 3.01 -12.83 20.23
N ALA A 134 3.27 -14.09 20.57
CA ALA A 134 4.48 -14.79 20.12
C ALA A 134 4.51 -14.93 18.60
N LEU A 135 3.38 -15.32 17.99
CA LEU A 135 3.22 -15.42 16.52
C LEU A 135 3.44 -14.06 15.84
N ALA A 136 2.77 -13.00 16.31
CA ALA A 136 2.94 -11.66 15.77
C ALA A 136 4.36 -11.10 15.94
N SER A 137 5.03 -11.50 17.01
CA SER A 137 6.42 -11.11 17.32
C SER A 137 7.47 -12.02 16.70
N ARG A 138 7.05 -13.01 15.91
CA ARG A 138 7.93 -13.97 15.21
C ARG A 138 8.82 -14.78 16.15
N GLN A 139 8.29 -15.11 17.32
CA GLN A 139 8.97 -15.91 18.35
C GLN A 139 8.48 -17.36 18.25
N TRP A 140 8.89 -18.05 17.17
CA TRP A 140 8.36 -19.36 16.80
C TRP A 140 8.58 -20.42 17.87
N ASP A 141 9.78 -20.49 18.47
CA ASP A 141 10.09 -21.45 19.55
C ASP A 141 9.23 -21.24 20.82
N ASP A 142 8.85 -19.99 21.09
CA ASP A 142 7.97 -19.69 22.22
C ASP A 142 6.52 -19.96 21.86
N ALA A 143 6.14 -19.74 20.61
CA ALA A 143 4.84 -20.10 20.08
C ALA A 143 4.61 -21.63 20.13
N ASP A 144 5.59 -22.46 19.78
CA ASP A 144 5.53 -23.92 19.95
C ASP A 144 5.21 -24.33 21.38
N LYS A 145 5.97 -23.80 22.35
CA LYS A 145 5.74 -24.09 23.78
C LYS A 145 4.34 -23.67 24.25
N LEU A 146 3.82 -22.54 23.70
CA LEU A 146 2.50 -22.04 24.06
C LEU A 146 1.37 -22.87 23.42
N VAL A 147 1.57 -23.39 22.23
CA VAL A 147 0.66 -24.38 21.61
C VAL A 147 0.59 -25.65 22.46
N ASP A 148 1.74 -26.21 22.83
CA ASP A 148 1.80 -27.38 23.73
C ASP A 148 1.10 -27.10 25.07
N GLN A 149 1.31 -25.93 25.65
CA GLN A 149 0.66 -25.52 26.89
C GLN A 149 -0.86 -25.38 26.72
N LEU A 150 -1.31 -24.80 25.60
CA LEU A 150 -2.74 -24.66 25.28
C LEU A 150 -3.38 -26.04 25.14
N TYR A 151 -2.73 -26.98 24.43
CA TYR A 151 -3.19 -28.36 24.30
C TYR A 151 -3.34 -29.07 25.67
N GLN A 152 -2.36 -28.88 26.59
CA GLN A 152 -2.44 -29.46 27.93
C GLN A 152 -3.56 -28.87 28.80
N GLN A 153 -3.91 -27.59 28.58
CA GLN A 153 -4.96 -26.90 29.30
C GLN A 153 -6.37 -27.21 28.74
N ASP A 154 -6.46 -27.28 27.41
CA ASP A 154 -7.70 -27.56 26.68
C ASP A 154 -7.41 -28.32 25.37
N ALA A 155 -7.33 -29.63 25.45
CA ALA A 155 -7.09 -30.50 24.29
C ALA A 155 -8.19 -30.43 23.21
N ASN A 156 -9.36 -29.87 23.51
CA ASN A 156 -10.48 -29.68 22.57
C ASN A 156 -10.62 -28.22 22.13
N HIS A 157 -9.62 -27.39 22.34
CA HIS A 157 -9.66 -25.99 21.94
C HIS A 157 -9.94 -25.87 20.45
N ALA A 158 -11.00 -25.14 20.08
CA ALA A 158 -11.53 -25.14 18.71
C ALA A 158 -10.52 -24.65 17.65
N GLN A 159 -9.55 -23.83 18.03
CA GLN A 159 -8.59 -23.20 17.14
C GLN A 159 -7.18 -23.81 17.24
N LEU A 160 -7.00 -24.87 18.00
CA LEU A 160 -5.67 -25.46 18.29
C LEU A 160 -4.92 -25.83 17.02
N HIS A 161 -5.55 -26.58 16.11
CA HIS A 161 -4.95 -26.96 14.82
C HIS A 161 -4.56 -25.76 13.97
N GLY A 162 -5.37 -24.69 13.97
CA GLY A 162 -5.01 -23.48 13.25
C GLY A 162 -3.75 -22.80 13.81
N TYR A 163 -3.57 -22.81 15.12
CA TYR A 163 -2.35 -22.32 15.74
C TYR A 163 -1.14 -23.20 15.45
N GLU A 164 -1.30 -24.54 15.45
CA GLU A 164 -0.26 -25.50 15.04
C GLU A 164 0.20 -25.22 13.59
N ASP A 165 -0.75 -25.01 12.67
CA ASP A 165 -0.47 -24.67 11.28
C ASP A 165 0.29 -23.34 11.15
N LEU A 166 -0.13 -22.30 11.89
CA LEU A 166 0.55 -21.01 11.86
C LEU A 166 1.98 -21.10 12.43
N VAL A 167 2.20 -21.83 13.52
CA VAL A 167 3.55 -22.02 14.08
C VAL A 167 4.44 -22.76 13.10
N SER A 168 3.96 -23.88 12.54
CA SER A 168 4.67 -24.67 11.54
C SER A 168 5.04 -23.82 10.31
N PHE A 169 4.11 -23.01 9.80
CA PHE A 169 4.36 -22.11 8.70
C PHE A 169 5.34 -20.99 9.08
N GLY A 170 5.27 -20.46 10.30
CA GLY A 170 6.21 -19.47 10.80
C GLY A 170 7.66 -19.96 10.72
N HIS A 171 7.94 -21.16 11.22
CA HIS A 171 9.26 -21.81 11.08
C HIS A 171 9.67 -22.00 9.61
N HIS A 172 8.72 -22.38 8.75
CA HIS A 172 9.00 -22.53 7.31
C HIS A 172 9.48 -21.23 6.66
N THR A 173 9.06 -20.06 7.15
CA THR A 173 9.51 -18.76 6.61
C THR A 173 10.96 -18.41 6.90
N GLU A 174 11.62 -19.09 7.84
CA GLU A 174 13.03 -18.85 8.19
C GLU A 174 14.01 -19.36 7.14
N ALA A 175 13.60 -20.35 6.34
CA ALA A 175 14.40 -20.88 5.26
C ALA A 175 14.08 -20.22 3.91
N PRO A 176 15.06 -20.01 3.02
CA PRO A 176 14.78 -19.56 1.66
C PRO A 176 13.92 -20.58 0.91
N ILE A 177 13.23 -20.14 -0.16
CA ILE A 177 12.48 -21.05 -1.02
C ILE A 177 13.49 -21.93 -1.77
N ASP A 178 13.41 -23.24 -1.56
CA ASP A 178 14.24 -24.21 -2.27
C ASP A 178 13.59 -24.52 -3.62
N ALA A 179 14.06 -23.86 -4.67
CA ALA A 179 13.55 -24.01 -6.02
C ALA A 179 14.69 -24.29 -7.01
N GLU A 180 14.53 -25.33 -7.81
CA GLU A 180 15.46 -25.60 -8.90
C GLU A 180 15.38 -24.52 -9.99
N PRO A 181 16.50 -24.08 -10.60
CA PRO A 181 16.51 -22.96 -11.55
C PRO A 181 15.52 -23.09 -12.72
N GLN A 182 15.24 -24.32 -13.17
CA GLN A 182 14.32 -24.58 -14.29
C GLN A 182 12.85 -24.41 -13.93
N ASN A 183 12.46 -24.53 -12.66
CA ASN A 183 11.07 -24.45 -12.18
C ASN A 183 10.91 -23.35 -11.12
N GLN A 184 11.88 -22.45 -11.02
CA GLN A 184 11.92 -21.46 -9.93
C GLN A 184 10.64 -20.63 -9.85
N LEU A 185 10.17 -20.07 -10.96
CA LEU A 185 8.97 -19.23 -10.98
C LEU A 185 7.72 -20.03 -10.60
N GLU A 186 7.59 -21.27 -11.10
CA GLU A 186 6.46 -22.13 -10.80
C GLU A 186 6.43 -22.49 -9.29
N THR A 187 7.57 -22.89 -8.72
CA THR A 187 7.68 -23.21 -7.29
C THR A 187 7.37 -22.01 -6.41
N ILE A 188 7.87 -20.81 -6.76
CA ILE A 188 7.57 -19.58 -6.00
C ILE A 188 6.10 -19.18 -6.14
N ASP A 189 5.50 -19.38 -7.32
CA ASP A 189 4.07 -19.11 -7.54
C ASP A 189 3.18 -20.06 -6.73
N GLU A 190 3.53 -21.35 -6.63
CA GLU A 190 2.84 -22.32 -5.77
C GLU A 190 2.92 -21.91 -4.29
N GLU A 191 4.08 -21.49 -3.80
CA GLU A 191 4.25 -20.96 -2.44
C GLU A 191 3.36 -19.71 -2.20
N ARG A 192 3.32 -18.79 -3.16
CA ARG A 192 2.46 -17.61 -3.10
C ARG A 192 0.99 -18.01 -3.04
N ILE A 193 0.56 -18.94 -3.89
CA ILE A 193 -0.84 -19.42 -3.92
C ILE A 193 -1.21 -20.07 -2.59
N GLY A 194 -0.36 -20.93 -2.04
CA GLY A 194 -0.55 -21.54 -0.72
C GLY A 194 -0.67 -20.49 0.38
N LEU A 195 0.22 -19.48 0.37
CA LEU A 195 0.16 -18.35 1.29
C LEU A 195 -1.18 -17.61 1.20
N GLU A 196 -1.63 -17.28 -0.02
CA GLU A 196 -2.86 -16.50 -0.24
C GLU A 196 -4.14 -17.29 0.06
N GLN A 197 -4.19 -18.57 -0.28
CA GLN A 197 -5.41 -19.39 -0.16
C GLN A 197 -5.57 -20.04 1.20
N GLU A 198 -4.48 -20.35 1.89
CA GLU A 198 -4.53 -21.13 3.13
C GLU A 198 -4.10 -20.29 4.35
N ILE A 199 -2.91 -19.72 4.31
CA ILE A 199 -2.30 -19.08 5.47
C ILE A 199 -2.88 -17.71 5.77
N ILE A 200 -3.09 -16.86 4.77
CA ILE A 200 -3.63 -15.51 4.98
C ILE A 200 -5.04 -15.55 5.59
N PRO A 201 -6.01 -16.35 5.09
CA PRO A 201 -7.31 -16.46 5.71
C PRO A 201 -7.23 -16.93 7.17
N LEU A 202 -6.40 -17.93 7.44
CA LEU A 202 -6.20 -18.47 8.78
C LEU A 202 -5.58 -17.44 9.73
N ALA A 203 -4.50 -16.76 9.29
CA ALA A 203 -3.86 -15.72 10.08
C ALA A 203 -4.79 -14.55 10.37
N ARG A 204 -5.60 -14.12 9.38
CA ARG A 204 -6.60 -13.06 9.60
C ARG A 204 -7.68 -13.47 10.59
N GLN A 205 -8.11 -14.72 10.54
CA GLN A 205 -9.11 -15.25 11.47
C GLN A 205 -8.57 -15.32 12.91
N LEU A 206 -7.36 -15.85 13.11
CA LEU A 206 -6.80 -16.14 14.44
C LEU A 206 -6.05 -14.96 15.04
N LEU A 207 -5.30 -14.21 14.23
CA LEU A 207 -4.43 -13.13 14.69
C LEU A 207 -5.05 -11.74 14.48
N GLN A 208 -6.13 -11.66 13.70
CA GLN A 208 -6.84 -10.40 13.42
C GLN A 208 -5.88 -9.30 12.94
N GLN A 209 -5.77 -8.19 13.68
CA GLN A 209 -4.91 -7.07 13.34
C GLN A 209 -3.42 -7.40 13.35
N LYS A 210 -2.99 -8.41 14.11
CA LYS A 210 -1.60 -8.85 14.18
C LYS A 210 -1.19 -9.74 13.01
N SER A 211 -2.14 -10.10 12.15
CA SER A 211 -1.87 -10.92 10.96
C SER A 211 -0.85 -10.29 10.01
N ARG A 212 -0.82 -8.96 9.86
CA ARG A 212 0.18 -8.27 9.03
C ARG A 212 1.61 -8.54 9.51
N ASP A 213 1.86 -8.37 10.80
CA ASP A 213 3.18 -8.57 11.40
C ASP A 213 3.65 -10.02 11.27
N TYR A 214 2.71 -10.95 11.38
CA TYR A 214 2.96 -12.38 11.18
C TYR A 214 3.27 -12.72 9.71
N LEU A 215 2.53 -12.15 8.76
CA LEU A 215 2.63 -12.50 7.32
C LEU A 215 3.81 -11.83 6.62
N ALA A 216 4.35 -10.74 7.17
CA ALA A 216 5.41 -9.98 6.52
C ALA A 216 6.67 -10.82 6.20
N PRO A 217 7.19 -11.74 7.05
CA PRO A 217 8.33 -12.59 6.69
C PRO A 217 8.06 -13.49 5.49
N ALA A 218 6.83 -14.02 5.34
CA ALA A 218 6.47 -14.85 4.21
C ALA A 218 6.51 -14.06 2.89
N TRP A 219 5.94 -12.87 2.87
CA TRP A 219 6.01 -11.99 1.70
C TRP A 219 7.44 -11.54 1.40
N GLN A 220 8.23 -11.22 2.43
CA GLN A 220 9.64 -10.88 2.27
C GLN A 220 10.44 -12.02 1.64
N ARG A 221 10.22 -13.25 2.08
CA ARG A 221 10.83 -14.45 1.54
C ARG A 221 10.52 -14.66 0.06
N ILE A 222 9.24 -14.51 -0.33
CA ILE A 222 8.79 -14.54 -1.73
C ILE A 222 9.47 -13.44 -2.54
N ALA A 223 9.44 -12.19 -2.05
CA ALA A 223 10.02 -11.06 -2.75
C ALA A 223 11.52 -11.23 -3.00
N GLN A 224 12.28 -11.66 -1.98
CA GLN A 224 13.72 -11.92 -2.08
C GLN A 224 14.03 -13.04 -3.06
N SER A 225 13.20 -14.08 -3.13
CA SER A 225 13.37 -15.19 -4.08
C SER A 225 13.08 -14.77 -5.53
N LEU A 226 12.36 -13.68 -5.73
CA LEU A 226 12.02 -13.10 -7.04
C LEU A 226 12.93 -11.91 -7.44
N GLU A 227 13.86 -11.50 -6.59
CA GLU A 227 14.75 -10.38 -6.93
C GLU A 227 15.57 -10.67 -8.18
N GLY A 228 15.58 -9.69 -9.11
CA GLY A 228 16.28 -9.82 -10.38
C GLY A 228 15.59 -10.69 -11.43
N GLN A 229 14.43 -11.28 -11.11
CA GLN A 229 13.62 -11.97 -12.11
C GLN A 229 12.81 -10.93 -12.91
N PRO A 230 12.85 -10.98 -14.26
CA PRO A 230 12.03 -10.09 -15.08
C PRO A 230 10.55 -10.47 -14.97
N TYR A 231 9.68 -9.49 -15.24
CA TYR A 231 8.24 -9.73 -15.29
C TYR A 231 7.86 -10.80 -16.30
N ASN A 232 7.01 -11.74 -15.89
CA ASN A 232 6.49 -12.79 -16.75
C ASN A 232 4.95 -12.72 -16.83
N ILE A 233 4.42 -12.51 -18.04
CA ILE A 233 2.98 -12.39 -18.26
C ILE A 233 2.20 -13.67 -17.91
N ALA A 234 2.83 -14.84 -17.92
CA ALA A 234 2.21 -16.10 -17.50
C ALA A 234 2.08 -16.20 -15.97
N TYR A 235 2.91 -15.46 -15.23
CA TYR A 235 2.93 -15.41 -13.79
C TYR A 235 2.96 -13.95 -13.30
N PRO A 236 1.89 -13.17 -13.49
CA PRO A 236 1.92 -11.72 -13.30
C PRO A 236 2.12 -11.29 -11.84
N GLN A 237 1.85 -12.18 -10.89
CA GLN A 237 2.06 -11.97 -9.46
C GLN A 237 3.42 -12.48 -8.97
N SER A 238 4.16 -13.23 -9.80
CA SER A 238 5.49 -13.73 -9.48
C SER A 238 6.59 -12.77 -9.95
N HIS A 239 6.42 -11.48 -9.63
CA HIS A 239 7.42 -10.43 -9.70
C HIS A 239 7.62 -9.84 -8.31
N ALA A 240 8.87 -9.55 -7.91
CA ALA A 240 9.19 -9.09 -6.55
C ALA A 240 8.33 -7.90 -6.10
N SER A 241 7.96 -7.00 -7.01
CA SER A 241 7.12 -5.84 -6.70
C SER A 241 5.75 -6.21 -6.13
N TYR A 242 5.18 -7.36 -6.52
CA TYR A 242 3.89 -7.82 -5.98
C TYR A 242 4.00 -8.16 -4.49
N ALA A 243 4.99 -8.95 -4.13
CA ALA A 243 5.20 -9.33 -2.74
C ALA A 243 5.60 -8.13 -1.85
N TRP A 244 6.43 -7.22 -2.38
CA TRP A 244 6.73 -5.96 -1.69
C TRP A 244 5.52 -5.04 -1.52
N GLU A 245 4.58 -5.04 -2.48
CA GLU A 245 3.31 -4.32 -2.38
C GLU A 245 2.44 -4.88 -1.24
N GLN A 246 2.35 -6.20 -1.08
CA GLN A 246 1.61 -6.84 0.02
C GLN A 246 2.16 -6.44 1.40
N MET A 247 3.47 -6.18 1.48
CA MET A 247 4.13 -5.64 2.68
C MET A 247 4.02 -4.12 2.80
N GLN A 248 3.50 -3.41 1.79
CA GLN A 248 3.52 -1.95 1.70
C GLN A 248 4.95 -1.36 1.78
N ASN A 249 5.94 -2.11 1.33
CA ASN A 249 7.31 -1.63 1.20
C ASN A 249 7.51 -0.92 -0.15
N TRP A 250 6.97 0.30 -0.24
CA TRP A 250 6.91 1.06 -1.49
C TRP A 250 8.28 1.41 -2.07
N LYS A 251 9.30 1.56 -1.23
CA LYS A 251 10.69 1.75 -1.70
C LYS A 251 11.20 0.52 -2.46
N ALA A 252 10.92 -0.68 -1.92
CA ALA A 252 11.30 -1.93 -2.56
C ALA A 252 10.46 -2.20 -3.82
N VAL A 253 9.15 -1.89 -3.81
CA VAL A 253 8.28 -1.93 -5.01
C VAL A 253 8.89 -1.09 -6.13
N LYS A 254 9.18 0.19 -5.85
CA LYS A 254 9.80 1.10 -6.82
C LYS A 254 11.12 0.56 -7.34
N HIS A 255 11.99 0.08 -6.45
CA HIS A 255 13.30 -0.43 -6.82
C HIS A 255 13.20 -1.66 -7.73
N SER A 256 12.40 -2.66 -7.36
CA SER A 256 12.26 -3.89 -8.13
C SER A 256 11.69 -3.64 -9.53
N ILE A 257 10.73 -2.72 -9.67
CA ILE A 257 10.15 -2.36 -10.98
C ILE A 257 11.17 -1.61 -11.85
N LEU A 258 11.86 -0.61 -11.29
CA LEU A 258 12.83 0.16 -12.07
C LEU A 258 14.10 -0.64 -12.43
N SER A 259 14.30 -1.79 -11.81
CA SER A 259 15.39 -2.72 -12.16
C SER A 259 15.01 -3.67 -13.31
N ASP A 260 13.74 -3.74 -13.70
CA ASP A 260 13.26 -4.49 -14.85
C ASP A 260 13.15 -3.56 -16.07
N ASP A 261 14.07 -3.67 -17.01
CA ASP A 261 14.11 -2.82 -18.23
C ASP A 261 12.81 -2.93 -19.06
N SER A 262 12.01 -3.99 -18.87
CA SER A 262 10.77 -4.22 -19.61
C SER A 262 9.54 -3.56 -19.00
N TYR A 263 9.63 -2.96 -17.79
CA TYR A 263 8.49 -2.49 -17.01
C TYR A 263 7.53 -1.56 -17.78
N ILE A 264 8.08 -0.74 -18.67
CA ILE A 264 7.29 0.21 -19.50
C ILE A 264 6.29 -0.47 -20.44
N HIS A 265 6.44 -1.77 -20.68
CA HIS A 265 5.58 -2.57 -21.57
C HIS A 265 4.51 -3.36 -20.79
N HIS A 266 4.48 -3.26 -19.47
CA HIS A 266 3.60 -4.05 -18.60
C HIS A 266 2.71 -3.14 -17.75
N GLY A 267 1.40 -3.13 -18.05
CA GLY A 267 0.42 -2.27 -17.38
C GLY A 267 0.39 -2.49 -15.85
N GLU A 268 0.53 -3.73 -15.41
CA GLU A 268 0.58 -4.09 -13.98
C GLU A 268 1.77 -3.45 -13.25
N LEU A 269 2.95 -3.48 -13.88
CA LEU A 269 4.14 -2.85 -13.31
C LEU A 269 4.02 -1.33 -13.28
N LEU A 270 3.49 -0.72 -14.34
CA LEU A 270 3.24 0.72 -14.37
C LEU A 270 2.23 1.13 -13.29
N PHE A 271 1.17 0.35 -13.07
CA PHE A 271 0.21 0.64 -12.02
C PHE A 271 0.85 0.54 -10.62
N ARG A 272 1.54 -0.55 -10.32
CA ARG A 272 2.27 -0.71 -9.04
C ARG A 272 3.32 0.39 -8.83
N LEU A 273 4.02 0.79 -9.90
CA LEU A 273 5.00 1.88 -9.84
C LEU A 273 4.31 3.21 -9.52
N SER A 274 3.16 3.48 -10.12
CA SER A 274 2.39 4.69 -9.83
C SER A 274 1.92 4.74 -8.38
N LEU A 275 1.47 3.60 -7.83
CA LEU A 275 1.13 3.47 -6.41
C LEU A 275 2.36 3.70 -5.51
N ALA A 276 3.51 3.09 -5.87
CA ALA A 276 4.74 3.28 -5.11
C ALA A 276 5.15 4.76 -5.05
N TYR A 277 5.12 5.47 -6.18
CA TYR A 277 5.37 6.90 -6.21
C TYR A 277 4.37 7.69 -5.36
N HIS A 278 3.08 7.35 -5.43
CA HIS A 278 2.05 8.01 -4.63
C HIS A 278 2.33 7.88 -3.12
N PHE A 279 2.57 6.66 -2.63
CA PHE A 279 2.84 6.40 -1.22
C PHE A 279 4.21 6.91 -0.75
N LEU A 280 5.17 7.10 -1.68
CA LEU A 280 6.44 7.79 -1.42
C LEU A 280 6.33 9.32 -1.52
N LYS A 281 5.13 9.87 -1.74
CA LYS A 281 4.86 11.31 -1.89
C LYS A 281 5.52 11.94 -3.12
N GLU A 282 5.84 11.16 -4.10
CA GLU A 282 6.39 11.56 -5.40
C GLU A 282 5.24 11.71 -6.42
N ARG A 283 4.28 12.59 -6.10
CA ARG A 283 2.98 12.70 -6.81
C ARG A 283 3.14 12.93 -8.32
N GLU A 284 4.05 13.80 -8.71
CA GLU A 284 4.25 14.14 -10.12
C GLU A 284 4.71 12.89 -10.91
N GLN A 285 5.62 12.13 -10.36
CA GLN A 285 6.09 10.87 -10.95
C GLN A 285 4.97 9.84 -11.02
N SER A 286 4.12 9.79 -10.02
CA SER A 286 2.95 8.94 -9.97
C SER A 286 1.98 9.23 -11.12
N VAL A 287 1.63 10.51 -11.34
CA VAL A 287 0.74 10.93 -12.43
C VAL A 287 1.36 10.68 -13.81
N ILE A 288 2.66 10.95 -13.98
CA ILE A 288 3.37 10.68 -15.24
C ILE A 288 3.35 9.18 -15.57
N THR A 289 3.57 8.33 -14.57
CA THR A 289 3.52 6.87 -14.73
C THR A 289 2.10 6.39 -15.09
N LEU A 290 1.06 7.01 -14.52
CA LEU A 290 -0.33 6.73 -14.94
C LEU A 290 -0.59 7.17 -16.38
N ILE A 291 -0.05 8.29 -16.82
CA ILE A 291 -0.14 8.69 -18.24
C ILE A 291 0.51 7.64 -19.15
N GLN A 292 1.64 7.08 -18.77
CA GLN A 292 2.29 5.97 -19.49
C GLN A 292 1.41 4.72 -19.53
N LEU A 293 0.78 4.35 -18.41
CA LEU A 293 -0.17 3.23 -18.34
C LEU A 293 -1.35 3.43 -19.27
N ILE A 294 -1.94 4.64 -19.24
CA ILE A 294 -3.07 5.00 -20.08
C ILE A 294 -2.69 4.93 -21.57
N ASP A 295 -1.52 5.48 -21.92
CA ASP A 295 -1.03 5.41 -23.31
C ASP A 295 -0.78 3.97 -23.78
N LEU A 296 -0.19 3.15 -22.92
CA LEU A 296 0.03 1.73 -23.20
C LEU A 296 -1.29 1.00 -23.49
N LYS A 297 -2.29 1.21 -22.65
CA LYS A 297 -3.60 0.57 -22.77
C LYS A 297 -4.39 1.09 -23.98
N ALA A 298 -4.38 2.40 -24.24
CA ALA A 298 -5.04 3.00 -25.38
C ALA A 298 -4.50 2.53 -26.74
N ASN A 299 -3.23 2.15 -26.81
CA ASN A 299 -2.61 1.63 -28.04
C ASN A 299 -2.91 0.14 -28.29
N HIS A 300 -3.44 -0.59 -27.30
CA HIS A 300 -3.74 -2.02 -27.39
C HIS A 300 -5.23 -2.35 -27.44
N ALA A 301 -6.12 -1.38 -27.19
CA ALA A 301 -7.56 -1.57 -27.20
C ALA A 301 -8.22 -0.92 -28.42
N ASP A 302 -9.18 -1.58 -29.05
CA ASP A 302 -10.10 -0.99 -30.03
C ASP A 302 -10.98 0.04 -29.30
N SER A 303 -10.53 1.27 -29.23
CA SER A 303 -11.25 2.52 -28.85
C SER A 303 -12.15 2.56 -27.61
N GLU A 304 -12.43 1.45 -26.93
CA GLU A 304 -13.17 1.38 -25.68
C GLU A 304 -12.25 1.29 -24.48
N LEU A 305 -12.66 1.86 -23.34
CA LEU A 305 -11.92 1.77 -22.09
C LEU A 305 -11.84 0.29 -21.69
N ASP A 306 -10.61 -0.23 -21.59
CA ASP A 306 -10.39 -1.57 -21.06
C ASP A 306 -10.87 -1.62 -19.59
N ASP A 307 -11.77 -2.54 -19.25
CA ASP A 307 -12.31 -2.73 -17.89
C ASP A 307 -11.20 -2.79 -16.82
N SER A 308 -10.03 -3.32 -17.19
CA SER A 308 -8.88 -3.39 -16.29
C SER A 308 -8.31 -2.00 -15.97
N LEU A 309 -8.30 -1.09 -16.93
CA LEU A 309 -7.83 0.28 -16.72
C LEU A 309 -8.81 1.08 -15.87
N GLU A 310 -10.12 0.95 -16.13
CA GLU A 310 -11.14 1.59 -15.31
C GLU A 310 -11.03 1.12 -13.84
N ASN A 311 -10.85 -0.18 -13.63
CA ASN A 311 -10.62 -0.73 -12.30
C ASN A 311 -9.37 -0.14 -11.63
N PHE A 312 -8.25 -0.03 -12.35
CA PHE A 312 -7.04 0.60 -11.83
C PHE A 312 -7.26 2.07 -11.45
N LEU A 313 -7.93 2.84 -12.30
CA LEU A 313 -8.22 4.25 -12.03
C LEU A 313 -9.18 4.43 -10.85
N ASN A 314 -10.19 3.57 -10.71
CA ASN A 314 -11.12 3.61 -9.58
C ASN A 314 -10.47 3.28 -8.24
N LEU A 315 -9.42 2.46 -8.24
CA LEU A 315 -8.67 2.08 -7.04
C LEU A 315 -7.52 3.04 -6.72
N TYR A 316 -7.25 4.01 -7.62
CA TYR A 316 -6.11 4.90 -7.44
C TYR A 316 -6.34 5.90 -6.29
N PRO A 317 -5.36 6.06 -5.37
CA PRO A 317 -5.59 6.78 -4.12
C PRO A 317 -5.49 8.31 -4.21
N ASP A 318 -4.98 8.90 -5.32
CA ASP A 318 -4.89 10.36 -5.49
C ASP A 318 -6.26 10.97 -5.82
N ALA A 319 -6.89 11.57 -4.82
CA ALA A 319 -8.21 12.21 -4.97
C ALA A 319 -8.21 13.35 -6.02
N ASN A 320 -7.09 14.05 -6.23
CA ASN A 320 -7.03 15.12 -7.24
C ASN A 320 -6.99 14.53 -8.65
N PHE A 321 -6.24 13.43 -8.83
CA PHE A 321 -6.22 12.71 -10.09
C PHE A 321 -7.60 12.14 -10.41
N ILE A 322 -8.25 11.47 -9.45
CA ILE A 322 -9.60 10.91 -9.62
C ILE A 322 -10.61 12.02 -9.92
N ALA A 323 -10.56 13.17 -9.24
CA ALA A 323 -11.43 14.30 -9.57
C ALA A 323 -11.17 14.86 -10.96
N SER A 324 -9.93 14.82 -11.45
CA SER A 324 -9.59 15.20 -12.84
C SER A 324 -10.11 14.18 -13.84
N TRP A 325 -9.99 12.88 -13.53
CA TRP A 325 -10.57 11.81 -14.32
C TRP A 325 -12.09 11.93 -14.44
N GLN A 326 -12.79 12.10 -13.32
CA GLN A 326 -14.24 12.27 -13.29
C GLN A 326 -14.70 13.48 -14.10
N ARG A 327 -14.01 14.64 -13.96
CA ARG A 327 -14.32 15.84 -14.78
C ARG A 327 -14.14 15.60 -16.27
N PHE A 328 -13.17 14.77 -16.68
CA PHE A 328 -13.01 14.41 -18.07
C PHE A 328 -14.15 13.52 -18.57
N MET A 329 -14.59 12.55 -17.77
CA MET A 329 -15.72 11.67 -18.12
C MET A 329 -17.08 12.41 -18.15
N ASP A 330 -17.23 13.46 -17.36
CA ASP A 330 -18.46 14.27 -17.27
C ASP A 330 -18.54 15.41 -18.32
N LEU A 331 -17.63 15.44 -19.31
CA LEU A 331 -17.70 16.44 -20.38
C LEU A 331 -18.98 16.28 -21.19
N GLU A 332 -19.63 17.41 -21.54
CA GLU A 332 -20.90 17.45 -22.29
C GLU A 332 -20.80 16.72 -23.66
N GLU A 333 -19.63 16.81 -24.31
CA GLU A 333 -19.29 16.03 -25.49
C GLU A 333 -18.38 14.88 -25.07
N GLU A 334 -18.82 13.65 -25.30
CA GLU A 334 -18.03 12.47 -25.06
C GLU A 334 -16.68 12.54 -25.84
N GLN A 335 -15.59 12.51 -25.11
CA GLN A 335 -14.26 12.60 -25.70
C GLN A 335 -13.62 11.23 -25.78
N PRO A 336 -12.90 10.92 -26.89
CA PRO A 336 -12.14 9.69 -26.93
C PRO A 336 -11.11 9.63 -25.80
N PHE A 337 -11.02 8.49 -25.16
CA PHE A 337 -10.12 8.26 -24.02
C PHE A 337 -8.65 8.62 -24.32
N ILE A 338 -8.21 8.44 -25.55
CA ILE A 338 -6.88 8.80 -26.03
C ILE A 338 -6.55 10.31 -25.85
N VAL A 339 -7.54 11.15 -25.63
CA VAL A 339 -7.36 12.59 -25.41
C VAL A 339 -6.99 12.92 -23.96
N PHE A 340 -7.29 12.02 -23.01
CA PHE A 340 -7.09 12.26 -21.58
C PHE A 340 -5.64 12.60 -21.18
N PRO A 341 -4.58 11.93 -21.71
CA PRO A 341 -3.20 12.29 -21.39
C PRO A 341 -2.83 13.75 -21.70
N GLY A 342 -3.32 14.31 -22.80
CA GLY A 342 -3.14 15.72 -23.12
C GLY A 342 -3.99 16.61 -22.24
N TRP A 343 -5.23 16.19 -21.96
CA TRP A 343 -6.16 16.93 -21.11
C TRP A 343 -5.64 17.09 -19.68
N ILE A 344 -5.15 16.03 -19.04
CA ILE A 344 -4.61 16.13 -17.67
C ILE A 344 -3.35 17.01 -17.61
N LEU A 345 -2.47 16.92 -18.61
CA LEU A 345 -1.27 17.74 -18.66
C LEU A 345 -1.60 19.24 -18.76
N LEU A 346 -2.64 19.61 -19.52
CA LEU A 346 -3.11 20.99 -19.61
C LEU A 346 -3.82 21.47 -18.33
N ASN A 347 -4.47 20.58 -17.58
CA ASN A 347 -5.07 20.92 -16.29
C ASN A 347 -4.04 21.03 -15.17
N GLU A 348 -2.98 20.26 -15.23
CA GLU A 348 -1.91 20.22 -14.23
C GLU A 348 -0.58 20.69 -14.84
N VAL A 349 -0.55 21.94 -15.31
CA VAL A 349 0.60 22.50 -16.03
C VAL A 349 1.95 22.42 -15.26
N GLY A 350 1.89 22.35 -13.94
CA GLY A 350 3.07 22.16 -13.10
C GLY A 350 3.82 20.86 -13.35
N LEU A 351 3.16 19.82 -13.86
CA LEU A 351 3.78 18.53 -14.18
C LEU A 351 4.95 18.66 -15.16
N ILE A 352 4.90 19.64 -16.06
CA ILE A 352 5.95 19.84 -17.08
C ILE A 352 7.34 20.05 -16.50
N HIS A 353 7.42 20.58 -15.28
CA HIS A 353 8.71 20.83 -14.59
C HIS A 353 9.32 19.56 -14.01
N HIS A 354 8.54 18.49 -13.92
CA HIS A 354 8.93 17.22 -13.32
C HIS A 354 9.06 16.07 -14.33
N ILE A 355 8.72 16.34 -15.61
CA ILE A 355 8.82 15.35 -16.69
C ILE A 355 10.26 15.31 -17.21
N GLU A 356 10.90 14.15 -17.07
CA GLU A 356 12.21 13.89 -17.65
C GLU A 356 12.10 13.40 -19.11
N PRO A 357 13.07 13.73 -19.99
CA PRO A 357 13.03 13.27 -21.39
C PRO A 357 12.91 11.74 -21.56
N ALA A 358 13.47 10.97 -20.65
CA ALA A 358 13.37 9.52 -20.66
C ALA A 358 11.95 9.01 -20.45
N GLN A 359 11.12 9.74 -19.71
CA GLN A 359 9.72 9.39 -19.41
C GLN A 359 8.78 9.71 -20.58
N ILE A 360 9.14 10.68 -21.43
CA ILE A 360 8.35 11.06 -22.61
C ILE A 360 8.52 10.03 -23.71
N LYS A 361 9.72 9.49 -23.88
CA LYS A 361 10.09 8.60 -24.99
C LYS A 361 9.15 7.39 -25.16
N PRO A 362 8.67 6.73 -24.09
CA PRO A 362 7.74 5.61 -24.24
C PRO A 362 6.33 6.04 -24.64
N ILE A 363 5.91 7.28 -24.32
CA ILE A 363 4.56 7.78 -24.58
C ILE A 363 4.42 8.06 -26.09
N LYS A 364 3.44 7.44 -26.72
CA LYS A 364 3.15 7.60 -28.16
C LYS A 364 1.92 8.48 -28.41
N ASN A 365 1.25 8.91 -27.37
CA ASN A 365 -0.01 9.64 -27.42
C ASN A 365 0.13 11.01 -28.08
N PRO A 366 -0.56 11.29 -29.22
CA PRO A 366 -0.44 12.54 -29.93
C PRO A 366 -0.94 13.74 -29.10
N SER A 367 -2.02 13.56 -28.30
CA SER A 367 -2.58 14.63 -27.48
C SER A 367 -1.63 15.04 -26.36
N PHE A 368 -0.92 14.07 -25.78
CA PHE A 368 0.11 14.32 -24.78
C PHE A 368 1.27 15.13 -25.37
N HIS A 369 1.81 14.70 -26.51
CA HIS A 369 2.95 15.39 -27.16
C HIS A 369 2.59 16.82 -27.55
N ALA A 370 1.43 17.06 -28.17
CA ALA A 370 1.02 18.41 -28.55
C ALA A 370 0.80 19.32 -27.34
N ALA A 371 0.22 18.80 -26.24
CA ALA A 371 0.08 19.53 -25.00
C ALA A 371 1.44 19.82 -24.34
N TYR A 372 2.34 18.82 -24.33
CA TYR A 372 3.68 18.96 -23.78
C TYR A 372 4.48 20.04 -24.54
N GLU A 373 4.56 19.96 -25.87
CA GLU A 373 5.27 20.92 -26.73
C GLU A 373 4.72 22.34 -26.52
N LEU A 374 3.39 22.48 -26.42
CA LEU A 374 2.74 23.75 -26.17
C LEU A 374 3.15 24.37 -24.81
N LEU A 375 3.15 23.59 -23.76
CA LEU A 375 3.55 24.04 -22.43
C LEU A 375 5.06 24.33 -22.33
N VAL A 376 5.90 23.56 -23.04
CA VAL A 376 7.35 23.84 -23.14
C VAL A 376 7.59 25.15 -23.87
N ALA A 377 6.99 25.33 -25.05
CA ALA A 377 7.14 26.55 -25.83
C ALA A 377 6.72 27.79 -25.05
N LYS A 378 5.62 27.69 -24.28
CA LYS A 378 5.17 28.75 -23.38
C LYS A 378 6.14 29.00 -22.24
N ARG A 379 6.62 27.97 -21.58
CA ARG A 379 7.63 28.08 -20.49
C ARG A 379 8.89 28.80 -20.99
N ASP A 380 9.32 28.45 -22.19
CA ASP A 380 10.55 28.96 -22.79
C ASP A 380 10.34 30.30 -23.53
N ASN A 381 9.12 30.86 -23.49
CA ASN A 381 8.68 32.09 -24.17
C ASN A 381 8.97 32.09 -25.70
N ASN A 382 8.81 30.93 -26.35
CA ASN A 382 9.00 30.78 -27.78
C ASN A 382 7.66 30.90 -28.53
N GLU A 383 7.31 32.13 -28.95
CA GLU A 383 6.03 32.43 -29.60
C GLU A 383 5.82 31.65 -30.91
N THR A 384 6.90 31.36 -31.64
CA THR A 384 6.78 30.62 -32.91
C THR A 384 6.42 29.17 -32.65
N GLU A 385 7.12 28.49 -31.76
CA GLU A 385 6.83 27.11 -31.39
C GLU A 385 5.46 27.00 -30.70
N GLU A 386 5.10 27.99 -29.85
CA GLU A 386 3.77 28.04 -29.22
C GLU A 386 2.65 28.10 -30.26
N LEU A 387 2.80 28.91 -31.33
CA LEU A 387 1.79 29.01 -32.38
C LEU A 387 1.66 27.70 -33.17
N GLU A 388 2.79 27.02 -33.44
CA GLU A 388 2.79 25.72 -34.15
C GLU A 388 2.16 24.63 -33.27
N ALA A 389 2.51 24.57 -31.99
CA ALA A 389 1.92 23.63 -31.04
C ALA A 389 0.41 23.85 -30.83
N ARG A 390 -0.05 25.11 -30.78
CA ARG A 390 -1.50 25.43 -30.77
C ARG A 390 -2.24 24.90 -32.01
N LYS A 391 -1.63 24.99 -33.18
CA LYS A 391 -2.19 24.44 -34.42
C LYS A 391 -2.25 22.92 -34.37
N ALA A 392 -1.17 22.28 -33.92
CA ALA A 392 -1.12 20.84 -33.73
C ALA A 392 -2.20 20.35 -32.78
N LEU A 393 -2.31 20.99 -31.62
CA LEU A 393 -3.33 20.67 -30.59
C LEU A 393 -4.75 20.82 -31.14
N LYS A 394 -5.01 21.92 -31.90
CA LYS A 394 -6.32 22.15 -32.55
C LYS A 394 -6.68 21.04 -33.55
N ASN A 395 -5.69 20.56 -34.31
CA ASN A 395 -5.93 19.50 -35.28
C ASN A 395 -6.21 18.15 -34.67
N ILE A 396 -5.66 17.89 -33.45
CA ILE A 396 -5.92 16.67 -32.68
C ILE A 396 -7.28 16.78 -31.98
N ASN A 397 -7.50 17.87 -31.24
CA ASN A 397 -8.74 18.06 -30.49
C ASN A 397 -8.96 19.56 -30.17
N VAL A 398 -10.09 20.10 -30.60
CA VAL A 398 -10.46 21.52 -30.39
C VAL A 398 -10.71 21.81 -28.92
N LEU A 399 -11.26 20.85 -28.14
CA LEU A 399 -11.51 21.01 -26.72
C LEU A 399 -10.20 21.27 -25.95
N LEU A 400 -9.12 20.56 -26.27
CA LEU A 400 -7.83 20.76 -25.63
C LEU A 400 -7.28 22.17 -25.87
N LEU A 401 -7.42 22.69 -27.07
CA LEU A 401 -7.03 24.08 -27.35
C LEU A 401 -7.92 25.08 -26.59
N THR A 402 -9.21 24.82 -26.51
CA THR A 402 -10.14 25.68 -25.75
C THR A 402 -9.78 25.70 -24.27
N LEU A 403 -9.48 24.53 -23.69
CA LEU A 403 -9.01 24.39 -22.32
C LEU A 403 -7.73 25.20 -22.07
N TYR A 404 -6.74 25.06 -22.95
CA TYR A 404 -5.51 25.82 -22.86
C TYR A 404 -5.77 27.35 -22.84
N LEU A 405 -6.63 27.84 -23.74
CA LEU A 405 -6.97 29.28 -23.85
C LEU A 405 -7.80 29.80 -22.66
N GLN A 406 -8.50 28.94 -21.92
CA GLN A 406 -9.21 29.30 -20.70
C GLN A 406 -8.31 29.41 -19.47
N ILE A 407 -7.25 28.62 -19.43
CA ILE A 407 -6.30 28.59 -18.31
C ILE A 407 -5.24 29.70 -18.45
N HIS A 408 -4.94 30.10 -19.67
CA HIS A 408 -3.83 30.98 -20.05
C HIS A 408 -4.25 32.18 -20.87
#